data_f35e6c78d87fdf099e3f2ac6da636573
#
_entry.id   f35e6c78d87fdf099e3f2ac6da636573
#
_cell.length_a   1.000
_cell.length_b   1.000
_cell.length_c   1.000
_cell.angle_alpha   90.00
_cell.angle_beta   90.00
_cell.angle_gamma   90.00
#
_symmetry.space_group_name_H-M   'P 1'
#
loop_
_entity.id
_entity.type
_entity.pdbx_description
1 polymer ?
#
loop_
_entity_poly.entity_id
_entity_poly.type
_entity_poly.pdbx_seq_one_letter_code
_entity_poly.pdbx_strand_id
1 'polypeptide(L)'
;MEISSCKSTPSDKCVQLENAQKQLTANLEMYTTTWDKIINKGKIEQINETNFDKNITMVAKPQNIVGIKDFKAYYNNYLTGFSNISFTIVDAFGQGDKIVKQWNFKGTNTGEFFGMSPTGKEVNIDGVTLVKMKDGKIAQEQDFFDNLDFMQQLGLIPME
;
A
#
# COMPACT_ATOMS: atom_id res chain seq x y z
N MET A 1 -20.58 -29.20 46.94
CA MET A 1 -19.20 -29.09 46.48
C MET A 1 -19.21 -28.04 45.39
N GLU A 2 -18.98 -26.76 45.76
CA GLU A 2 -18.95 -25.65 44.79
C GLU A 2 -17.60 -25.62 44.10
N ILE A 3 -17.63 -25.76 42.77
CA ILE A 3 -16.47 -25.59 41.96
C ILE A 3 -16.27 -24.08 41.78
N SER A 4 -15.37 -23.50 42.60
CA SER A 4 -14.94 -22.12 42.47
C SER A 4 -14.19 -21.96 41.15
N SER A 5 -14.86 -21.39 40.15
CA SER A 5 -14.24 -20.98 38.90
C SER A 5 -13.24 -19.86 39.21
N CYS A 6 -11.96 -20.16 39.24
CA CYS A 6 -10.91 -19.16 39.26
C CYS A 6 -10.93 -18.41 37.91
N LYS A 7 -11.62 -17.28 37.87
CA LYS A 7 -11.43 -16.26 36.85
C LYS A 7 -10.08 -15.59 37.13
N SER A 8 -9.01 -16.11 36.57
CA SER A 8 -7.74 -15.40 36.58
C SER A 8 -7.90 -14.10 35.80
N THR A 9 -7.72 -12.97 36.45
CA THR A 9 -7.56 -11.67 35.77
C THR A 9 -6.41 -11.80 34.79
N PRO A 10 -6.58 -11.40 33.50
CA PRO A 10 -5.48 -11.42 32.53
C PRO A 10 -4.31 -10.63 33.08
N SER A 11 -3.09 -11.16 32.96
CA SER A 11 -1.90 -10.40 33.35
C SER A 11 -1.78 -9.13 32.45
N ASP A 12 -1.19 -8.05 32.97
CA ASP A 12 -0.97 -6.82 32.19
C ASP A 12 -0.31 -7.08 30.85
N LYS A 13 0.57 -8.07 30.78
CA LYS A 13 1.23 -8.50 29.55
C LYS A 13 0.23 -9.12 28.53
N CYS A 14 -0.74 -9.89 28.98
CA CYS A 14 -1.78 -10.45 28.10
C CYS A 14 -2.64 -9.32 27.52
N VAL A 15 -3.04 -8.36 28.34
CA VAL A 15 -3.81 -7.19 27.88
C VAL A 15 -3.04 -6.36 26.87
N GLN A 16 -1.75 -6.14 27.07
CA GLN A 16 -0.88 -5.43 26.14
C GLN A 16 -0.76 -6.16 24.79
N LEU A 17 -0.59 -7.48 24.80
CA LEU A 17 -0.51 -8.29 23.58
C LEU A 17 -1.83 -8.29 22.80
N GLU A 18 -2.96 -8.42 23.51
CA GLU A 18 -4.29 -8.33 22.89
C GLU A 18 -4.55 -6.96 22.25
N ASN A 19 -4.15 -5.88 22.92
CA ASN A 19 -4.29 -4.51 22.39
C ASN A 19 -3.38 -4.29 21.17
N ALA A 20 -2.15 -4.79 21.21
CA ALA A 20 -1.23 -4.73 20.07
C ALA A 20 -1.79 -5.50 18.85
N GLN A 21 -2.37 -6.69 19.09
CA GLN A 21 -2.99 -7.48 18.03
C GLN A 21 -4.23 -6.79 17.45
N LYS A 22 -5.08 -6.20 18.27
CA LYS A 22 -6.25 -5.43 17.82
C LYS A 22 -5.83 -4.22 16.97
N GLN A 23 -4.79 -3.51 17.41
CA GLN A 23 -4.25 -2.37 16.67
C GLN A 23 -3.70 -2.79 15.31
N LEU A 24 -2.94 -3.89 15.25
CA LEU A 24 -2.43 -4.43 14.00
C LEU A 24 -3.56 -4.83 13.04
N THR A 25 -4.59 -5.51 13.54
CA THR A 25 -5.75 -5.90 12.74
C THR A 25 -6.46 -4.67 12.16
N ALA A 26 -6.70 -3.64 12.99
CA ALA A 26 -7.31 -2.38 12.54
C ALA A 26 -6.45 -1.65 11.49
N ASN A 27 -5.12 -1.63 11.68
CA ASN A 27 -4.18 -1.06 10.72
C ASN A 27 -4.21 -1.79 9.38
N LEU A 28 -4.21 -3.13 9.38
CA LEU A 28 -4.30 -3.95 8.17
C LEU A 28 -5.60 -3.71 7.40
N GLU A 29 -6.73 -3.69 8.09
CA GLU A 29 -8.04 -3.44 7.49
C GLU A 29 -8.12 -2.02 6.88
N MET A 30 -7.71 -1.01 7.63
CA MET A 30 -7.66 0.38 7.15
C MET A 30 -6.74 0.49 5.93
N TYR A 31 -5.56 -0.08 5.99
CA TYR A 31 -4.56 -0.04 4.93
C TYR A 31 -5.07 -0.67 3.63
N THR A 32 -5.54 -1.91 3.70
CA THR A 32 -6.00 -2.65 2.51
C THR A 32 -7.24 -2.02 1.90
N THR A 33 -8.20 -1.59 2.73
CA THR A 33 -9.42 -0.90 2.26
C THR A 33 -9.11 0.45 1.61
N THR A 34 -8.15 1.20 2.15
CA THR A 34 -7.74 2.50 1.60
C THR A 34 -7.13 2.34 0.22
N TRP A 35 -6.21 1.39 0.04
CA TRP A 35 -5.57 1.13 -1.25
C TRP A 35 -6.53 0.57 -2.30
N ASP A 36 -7.48 -0.28 -1.92
CA ASP A 36 -8.55 -0.71 -2.84
C ASP A 36 -9.36 0.48 -3.36
N LYS A 37 -9.74 1.40 -2.47
CA LYS A 37 -10.46 2.62 -2.87
C LYS A 37 -9.63 3.51 -3.79
N ILE A 38 -8.35 3.71 -3.49
CA ILE A 38 -7.47 4.56 -4.29
C ILE A 38 -7.30 3.98 -5.70
N ILE A 39 -6.85 2.75 -5.81
CA ILE A 39 -6.43 2.19 -7.10
C ILE A 39 -7.61 1.64 -7.89
N ASN A 40 -8.44 0.76 -7.31
CA ASN A 40 -9.52 0.12 -8.04
C ASN A 40 -10.74 1.02 -8.27
N LYS A 41 -10.97 1.99 -7.37
CA LYS A 41 -12.12 2.91 -7.46
C LYS A 41 -11.72 4.31 -7.88
N GLY A 42 -10.43 4.56 -8.16
CA GLY A 42 -9.91 5.85 -8.61
C GLY A 42 -10.06 6.98 -7.59
N LYS A 43 -10.24 6.64 -6.29
CA LYS A 43 -10.51 7.63 -5.23
C LYS A 43 -9.21 8.20 -4.67
N ILE A 44 -8.50 8.96 -5.49
CA ILE A 44 -7.22 9.58 -5.11
C ILE A 44 -7.33 10.54 -3.92
N GLU A 45 -8.53 11.06 -3.63
CA GLU A 45 -8.82 11.91 -2.47
C GLU A 45 -8.69 11.17 -1.13
N GLN A 46 -8.64 9.82 -1.14
CA GLN A 46 -8.35 9.01 0.05
C GLN A 46 -6.90 9.20 0.54
N ILE A 47 -6.00 9.72 -0.31
CA ILE A 47 -4.69 10.21 0.12
C ILE A 47 -4.89 11.58 0.77
N ASN A 48 -5.13 11.56 2.08
CA ASN A 48 -5.42 12.73 2.92
C ASN A 48 -4.95 12.48 4.36
N GLU A 49 -5.00 13.49 5.20
CA GLU A 49 -4.53 13.42 6.59
C GLU A 49 -5.38 12.52 7.52
N THR A 50 -6.53 12.02 7.07
CA THR A 50 -7.29 11.00 7.81
C THR A 50 -6.60 9.65 7.74
N ASN A 51 -6.15 9.26 6.55
CA ASN A 51 -5.59 7.93 6.28
C ASN A 51 -4.05 7.92 6.28
N PHE A 52 -3.41 9.06 6.00
CA PHE A 52 -1.95 9.17 5.85
C PHE A 52 -1.38 10.19 6.84
N ASP A 53 -0.17 9.95 7.31
CA ASP A 53 0.59 10.97 8.06
C ASP A 53 0.86 12.17 7.14
N LYS A 54 0.81 13.38 7.67
CA LYS A 54 1.08 14.60 6.88
C LYS A 54 2.44 14.61 6.21
N ASN A 55 3.41 13.90 6.79
CA ASN A 55 4.77 13.72 6.28
C ASN A 55 4.96 12.34 5.65
N ILE A 56 3.88 11.71 5.14
CA ILE A 56 3.99 10.43 4.43
C ILE A 56 5.20 10.42 3.51
N THR A 57 5.97 9.34 3.54
CA THR A 57 7.18 9.22 2.75
C THR A 57 7.12 7.96 1.87
N MET A 58 7.19 8.14 0.55
CA MET A 58 7.58 7.07 -0.37
C MET A 58 9.10 7.03 -0.41
N VAL A 59 9.67 5.92 0.04
CA VAL A 59 11.11 5.68 -0.05
C VAL A 59 11.44 5.26 -1.48
N ALA A 60 12.11 6.12 -2.21
CA ALA A 60 12.43 5.93 -3.63
C ALA A 60 13.84 6.43 -3.96
N LYS A 61 14.37 6.01 -5.11
CA LYS A 61 15.62 6.51 -5.69
C LYS A 61 15.30 7.39 -6.90
N PRO A 62 16.07 8.45 -7.15
CA PRO A 62 17.24 8.97 -6.42
C PRO A 62 16.88 9.71 -5.13
N GLN A 63 15.60 10.09 -4.91
CA GLN A 63 15.16 10.81 -3.73
C GLN A 63 13.77 10.35 -3.29
N ASN A 64 13.49 10.50 -2.00
CA ASN A 64 12.18 10.20 -1.44
C ASN A 64 11.14 11.24 -1.88
N ILE A 65 9.88 10.78 -1.96
CA ILE A 65 8.71 11.65 -2.14
C ILE A 65 8.11 11.87 -0.74
N VAL A 66 7.96 13.12 -0.32
CA VAL A 66 7.55 13.45 1.05
C VAL A 66 6.35 14.38 1.06
N GLY A 67 5.38 14.04 1.90
CA GLY A 67 4.17 14.81 2.13
C GLY A 67 3.01 14.42 1.23
N ILE A 68 1.79 14.68 1.73
CA ILE A 68 0.51 14.28 1.11
C ILE A 68 0.40 14.75 -0.34
N LYS A 69 0.80 15.99 -0.63
CA LYS A 69 0.66 16.58 -1.97
C LYS A 69 1.45 15.81 -3.01
N ASP A 70 2.73 15.59 -2.75
CA ASP A 70 3.64 14.95 -3.72
C ASP A 70 3.40 13.45 -3.80
N PHE A 71 3.08 12.81 -2.67
CA PHE A 71 2.68 11.41 -2.63
C PHE A 71 1.39 11.17 -3.43
N LYS A 72 0.41 12.04 -3.32
CA LYS A 72 -0.83 12.02 -4.10
C LYS A 72 -0.56 12.21 -5.60
N ALA A 73 0.29 13.17 -5.96
CA ALA A 73 0.70 13.41 -7.35
C ALA A 73 1.40 12.18 -7.95
N TYR A 74 2.26 11.52 -7.19
CA TYR A 74 2.95 10.31 -7.61
C TYR A 74 1.95 9.20 -7.99
N TYR A 75 1.02 8.84 -7.10
CA TYR A 75 0.05 7.80 -7.40
C TYR A 75 -1.00 8.18 -8.44
N ASN A 76 -1.26 9.49 -8.60
CA ASN A 76 -2.15 9.96 -9.66
C ASN A 76 -1.62 9.62 -11.05
N ASN A 77 -0.29 9.53 -11.27
CA ASN A 77 0.27 9.07 -12.54
C ASN A 77 -0.19 7.67 -12.93
N TYR A 78 -0.37 6.77 -11.95
CA TYR A 78 -0.91 5.44 -12.23
C TYR A 78 -2.38 5.49 -12.64
N LEU A 79 -3.20 6.30 -11.95
CA LEU A 79 -4.63 6.41 -12.23
C LEU A 79 -4.93 7.10 -13.56
N THR A 80 -4.11 8.07 -13.96
CA THR A 80 -4.27 8.78 -15.24
C THR A 80 -3.52 8.10 -16.38
N GLY A 81 -2.45 7.40 -16.09
CA GLY A 81 -1.61 6.72 -17.09
C GLY A 81 -2.17 5.38 -17.55
N PHE A 82 -3.03 4.76 -16.75
CA PHE A 82 -3.57 3.43 -17.06
C PHE A 82 -5.09 3.40 -17.06
N SER A 83 -5.65 2.62 -17.97
CA SER A 83 -7.06 2.19 -17.99
C SER A 83 -7.16 0.70 -17.67
N ASN A 84 -8.40 0.21 -17.46
CA ASN A 84 -8.67 -1.19 -17.13
C ASN A 84 -7.84 -1.70 -15.94
N ILE A 85 -7.66 -0.82 -14.95
CA ILE A 85 -6.84 -1.14 -13.77
C ILE A 85 -7.52 -2.24 -12.95
N SER A 86 -6.71 -3.23 -12.57
CA SER A 86 -7.03 -4.24 -11.57
C SER A 86 -5.86 -4.34 -10.59
N PHE A 87 -6.12 -3.96 -9.35
CA PHE A 87 -5.14 -4.04 -8.27
C PHE A 87 -5.60 -5.04 -7.23
N THR A 88 -4.81 -6.08 -7.02
CA THR A 88 -5.11 -7.14 -6.06
C THR A 88 -4.08 -7.13 -4.95
N ILE A 89 -4.52 -6.97 -3.71
CA ILE A 89 -3.69 -7.27 -2.55
C ILE A 89 -3.79 -8.78 -2.33
N VAL A 90 -2.71 -9.48 -2.64
CA VAL A 90 -2.62 -10.95 -2.57
C VAL A 90 -2.54 -11.40 -1.13
N ASP A 91 -1.71 -10.69 -0.34
CA ASP A 91 -1.54 -10.92 1.09
C ASP A 91 -1.10 -9.63 1.78
N ALA A 92 -1.46 -9.47 3.06
CA ALA A 92 -0.98 -8.40 3.90
C ALA A 92 -0.86 -8.89 5.35
N PHE A 93 0.31 -8.74 5.92
CA PHE A 93 0.60 -9.14 7.29
C PHE A 93 1.55 -8.13 7.95
N GLY A 94 1.72 -8.22 9.26
CA GLY A 94 2.60 -7.28 9.94
C GLY A 94 2.91 -7.63 11.38
N GLN A 95 3.70 -6.76 11.99
CA GLN A 95 4.03 -6.80 13.41
C GLN A 95 4.22 -5.38 13.93
N GLY A 96 3.50 -5.04 14.99
CA GLY A 96 3.53 -3.70 15.56
C GLY A 96 3.08 -2.64 14.57
N ASP A 97 3.95 -1.71 14.24
CA ASP A 97 3.72 -0.61 13.29
C ASP A 97 4.15 -0.92 11.86
N LYS A 98 4.60 -2.14 11.58
CA LYS A 98 5.10 -2.56 10.26
C LYS A 98 4.10 -3.48 9.59
N ILE A 99 3.87 -3.22 8.31
CA ILE A 99 3.05 -4.05 7.42
C ILE A 99 3.88 -4.40 6.18
N VAL A 100 3.69 -5.60 5.69
CA VAL A 100 4.14 -6.04 4.38
C VAL A 100 2.89 -6.34 3.55
N LYS A 101 2.82 -5.76 2.36
CA LYS A 101 1.75 -6.00 1.38
C LYS A 101 2.34 -6.64 0.15
N GLN A 102 1.86 -7.82 -0.23
CA GLN A 102 2.09 -8.43 -1.53
C GLN A 102 0.94 -8.05 -2.46
N TRP A 103 1.24 -7.63 -3.68
CA TRP A 103 0.23 -7.14 -4.61
C TRP A 103 0.52 -7.51 -6.04
N ASN A 104 -0.54 -7.49 -6.85
CA ASN A 104 -0.48 -7.55 -8.31
C ASN A 104 -1.19 -6.33 -8.89
N PHE A 105 -0.60 -5.70 -9.88
CA PHE A 105 -1.16 -4.59 -10.64
C PHE A 105 -1.26 -4.96 -12.12
N LYS A 106 -2.44 -4.75 -12.70
CA LYS A 106 -2.71 -4.88 -14.13
C LYS A 106 -3.33 -3.60 -14.65
N GLY A 107 -3.02 -3.27 -15.90
CA GLY A 107 -3.63 -2.13 -16.59
C GLY A 107 -3.11 -1.97 -18.00
N THR A 108 -3.77 -1.12 -18.78
CA THR A 108 -3.35 -0.75 -20.13
C THR A 108 -2.85 0.70 -20.10
N ASN A 109 -1.64 0.95 -20.56
CA ASN A 109 -1.08 2.31 -20.59
C ASN A 109 -1.72 3.11 -21.73
N THR A 110 -2.76 3.87 -21.39
CA THR A 110 -3.55 4.68 -22.36
C THR A 110 -3.41 6.18 -22.12
N GLY A 111 -2.79 6.61 -21.03
CA GLY A 111 -2.50 8.00 -20.71
C GLY A 111 -1.01 8.26 -20.51
N GLU A 112 -0.66 9.54 -20.36
CA GLU A 112 0.71 9.92 -20.02
C GLU A 112 1.10 9.33 -18.65
N PHE A 113 2.29 8.75 -18.57
CA PHE A 113 2.82 8.13 -17.36
C PHE A 113 4.21 8.67 -17.05
N PHE A 114 4.34 9.47 -16.00
CA PHE A 114 5.59 10.17 -15.63
C PHE A 114 6.27 10.89 -16.81
N GLY A 115 5.49 11.62 -17.61
CA GLY A 115 5.98 12.37 -18.77
C GLY A 115 6.23 11.52 -20.04
N MET A 116 5.99 10.21 -19.98
CA MET A 116 6.08 9.32 -21.14
C MET A 116 4.72 9.24 -21.85
N SER A 117 4.74 9.32 -23.17
CA SER A 117 3.54 9.16 -23.99
C SER A 117 2.93 7.76 -23.83
N PRO A 118 1.61 7.61 -23.96
CA PRO A 118 0.95 6.32 -23.85
C PRO A 118 1.44 5.34 -24.90
N THR A 119 1.72 4.10 -24.47
CA THR A 119 2.22 3.05 -25.35
C THR A 119 1.13 2.11 -25.87
N GLY A 120 -0.06 2.15 -25.26
CA GLY A 120 -1.16 1.21 -25.54
C GLY A 120 -0.90 -0.22 -25.05
N LYS A 121 0.20 -0.45 -24.33
CA LYS A 121 0.58 -1.79 -23.88
C LYS A 121 -0.11 -2.16 -22.56
N GLU A 122 -0.39 -3.44 -22.40
CA GLU A 122 -0.86 -4.03 -21.15
C GLU A 122 0.33 -4.36 -20.26
N VAL A 123 0.16 -4.17 -18.96
CA VAL A 123 1.13 -4.56 -17.93
C VAL A 123 0.46 -5.48 -16.93
N ASN A 124 1.24 -6.41 -16.40
CA ASN A 124 0.87 -7.30 -15.30
C ASN A 124 2.11 -7.52 -14.44
N ILE A 125 2.18 -6.82 -13.32
CA ILE A 125 3.35 -6.82 -12.46
C ILE A 125 2.98 -7.21 -11.03
N ASP A 126 3.87 -7.96 -10.39
CA ASP A 126 3.80 -8.29 -8.99
C ASP A 126 4.78 -7.44 -8.19
N GLY A 127 4.43 -7.14 -6.95
CA GLY A 127 5.31 -6.39 -6.09
C GLY A 127 5.03 -6.59 -4.61
N VAL A 128 5.91 -6.02 -3.82
CA VAL A 128 5.81 -5.99 -2.36
C VAL A 128 6.03 -4.56 -1.89
N THR A 129 5.20 -4.11 -0.95
CA THR A 129 5.37 -2.83 -0.27
C THR A 129 5.73 -3.05 1.19
N LEU A 130 6.80 -2.43 1.64
CA LEU A 130 7.11 -2.28 3.05
C LEU A 130 6.43 -1.00 3.56
N VAL A 131 5.62 -1.14 4.61
CA VAL A 131 4.80 -0.06 5.16
C VAL A 131 5.17 0.19 6.62
N LYS A 132 5.16 1.46 7.01
CA LYS A 132 5.24 1.87 8.39
C LYS A 132 4.00 2.68 8.75
N MET A 133 3.32 2.24 9.81
CA MET A 133 2.17 2.93 10.39
C MET A 133 2.63 3.87 11.50
N LYS A 134 1.87 4.92 11.73
CA LYS A 134 2.05 5.84 12.86
C LYS A 134 0.69 6.37 13.27
N ASP A 135 0.33 6.17 14.52
CA ASP A 135 -0.95 6.64 15.10
C ASP A 135 -2.18 6.24 14.24
N GLY A 136 -2.19 5.00 13.74
CA GLY A 136 -3.25 4.47 12.88
C GLY A 136 -3.26 5.00 11.44
N LYS A 137 -2.21 5.74 11.03
CA LYS A 137 -2.08 6.31 9.69
C LYS A 137 -0.90 5.70 8.94
N ILE A 138 -0.96 5.69 7.62
CA ILE A 138 0.13 5.27 6.75
C ILE A 138 1.19 6.37 6.76
N ALA A 139 2.40 6.07 7.25
CA ALA A 139 3.46 7.05 7.45
C ALA A 139 4.64 6.87 6.50
N GLN A 140 4.89 5.65 6.01
CA GLN A 140 5.93 5.37 5.05
C GLN A 140 5.55 4.19 4.19
N GLU A 141 5.92 4.23 2.93
CA GLU A 141 5.86 3.12 1.99
C GLU A 141 7.16 2.99 1.20
N GLN A 142 7.49 1.76 0.82
CA GLN A 142 8.58 1.45 -0.09
C GLN A 142 8.16 0.28 -0.96
N ASP A 143 8.02 0.52 -2.26
CA ASP A 143 7.63 -0.50 -3.23
C ASP A 143 8.86 -1.21 -3.82
N PHE A 144 8.73 -2.51 -3.99
CA PHE A 144 9.69 -3.37 -4.67
C PHE A 144 8.96 -4.19 -5.72
N PHE A 145 9.36 -4.03 -6.96
CA PHE A 145 8.88 -4.82 -8.11
C PHE A 145 9.97 -4.86 -9.17
N ASP A 146 9.83 -5.74 -10.15
CA ASP A 146 10.79 -5.82 -11.25
C ASP A 146 10.60 -4.65 -12.22
N ASN A 147 11.44 -3.63 -12.08
CA ASN A 147 11.42 -2.46 -12.94
C ASN A 147 11.82 -2.77 -14.38
N LEU A 148 12.70 -3.75 -14.60
CA LEU A 148 13.11 -4.14 -15.94
C LEU A 148 11.93 -4.78 -16.68
N ASP A 149 11.27 -5.76 -16.06
CA ASP A 149 10.08 -6.40 -16.60
C ASP A 149 8.97 -5.38 -16.88
N PHE A 150 8.71 -4.46 -15.94
CA PHE A 150 7.73 -3.40 -16.13
C PHE A 150 8.01 -2.52 -17.34
N MET A 151 9.27 -2.09 -17.53
CA MET A 151 9.67 -1.27 -18.67
C MET A 151 9.62 -2.05 -19.99
N GLN A 152 9.91 -3.34 -19.98
CA GLN A 152 9.77 -4.24 -21.13
C GLN A 152 8.30 -4.43 -21.51
N GLN A 153 7.41 -4.67 -20.55
CA GLN A 153 5.97 -4.78 -20.79
C GLN A 153 5.39 -3.48 -21.36
N LEU A 154 5.86 -2.32 -20.90
CA LEU A 154 5.51 -1.03 -21.48
C LEU A 154 6.07 -0.81 -22.90
N GLY A 155 7.01 -1.64 -23.35
CA GLY A 155 7.65 -1.51 -24.66
C GLY A 155 8.70 -0.38 -24.71
N LEU A 156 9.19 0.06 -23.58
CA LEU A 156 10.21 1.11 -23.45
C LEU A 156 11.64 0.55 -23.50
N ILE A 157 11.79 -0.74 -23.23
CA ILE A 157 13.03 -1.51 -23.33
C ILE A 157 12.74 -2.76 -24.14
N PRO A 158 13.63 -3.17 -25.10
CA PRO A 158 13.44 -4.41 -25.85
C PRO A 158 13.37 -5.64 -24.91
N MET A 159 12.51 -6.60 -25.24
CA MET A 159 12.62 -7.95 -24.68
C MET A 159 13.75 -8.67 -25.39
N GLU A 160 14.70 -9.23 -24.67
CA GLU A 160 15.75 -10.09 -25.22
C GLU A 160 15.20 -11.44 -25.65
#